data_d9c786a5ccd78c6d222f1d8b95b879b6
#
_entry.id   d9c786a5ccd78c6d222f1d8b95b879b6
#
_cell.length_a   1.000
_cell.length_b   1.000
_cell.length_c   1.000
_cell.angle_alpha   90.00
_cell.angle_beta   90.00
_cell.angle_gamma   90.00
#
_symmetry.space_group_name_H-M   'P 1'
#
loop_
_entity.id
_entity.type
_entity.pdbx_description
1 polymer ?
#
loop_
_entity_poly.entity_id
_entity_poly.type
_entity_poly.pdbx_seq_one_letter_code
_entity_poly.pdbx_strand_id
1 'polypeptide(L)'
;MTAVPDTQNSSSRISGATVRDRLIDAAEGCLREKGIRATTVSEVAEAAGVSRGWLYRHFPDKATLLGAAIVRLNDAFWGESHAVLAEVDGLAEQIAAGVRLGRSAYDSPGALLMKLRQDEPEEFAACAGAGVQALVPDLAAFWAPYLAAAQERGEIGVADLAEAAEWVARSLLSIATVPGNTLDPDDPASVLTHLNRYVMPGLRQR
;
A
#
# COMPACT_ATOMS: atom_id res chain seq x y z
N MET A 1 -27.13 26.71 -51.78
CA MET A 1 -26.67 27.32 -50.50
C MET A 1 -26.66 26.18 -49.49
N THR A 2 -25.55 25.48 -49.42
CA THR A 2 -25.39 24.23 -48.67
C THR A 2 -24.54 24.55 -47.43
N ALA A 3 -25.12 24.41 -46.25
CA ALA A 3 -24.43 24.63 -45.00
C ALA A 3 -23.51 23.45 -44.72
N VAL A 4 -22.24 23.75 -44.47
CA VAL A 4 -21.20 22.82 -43.99
C VAL A 4 -21.38 22.69 -42.47
N PRO A 5 -21.43 21.47 -41.90
CA PRO A 5 -21.39 21.31 -40.44
C PRO A 5 -19.97 21.49 -39.94
N ASP A 6 -19.85 22.31 -38.92
CA ASP A 6 -18.66 22.66 -38.16
C ASP A 6 -18.13 21.45 -37.37
N THR A 7 -17.04 20.88 -37.85
CA THR A 7 -16.28 19.82 -37.18
C THR A 7 -15.17 20.45 -36.33
N GLN A 8 -15.51 20.98 -35.18
CA GLN A 8 -14.51 21.34 -34.16
C GLN A 8 -15.08 21.07 -32.78
N ASN A 9 -14.68 19.98 -32.14
CA ASN A 9 -14.18 19.94 -30.77
C ASN A 9 -14.07 18.50 -30.24
N SER A 10 -13.08 17.79 -30.73
CA SER A 10 -12.70 16.47 -30.15
C SER A 10 -11.19 16.44 -29.85
N SER A 11 -10.69 17.50 -29.26
CA SER A 11 -9.27 17.56 -28.89
C SER A 11 -9.14 18.26 -27.55
N SER A 12 -9.04 17.51 -26.47
CA SER A 12 -8.26 17.79 -25.28
C SER A 12 -8.87 17.15 -24.02
N ARG A 13 -8.84 15.83 -23.95
CA ARG A 13 -8.82 15.14 -22.65
C ARG A 13 -7.43 14.51 -22.47
N ILE A 14 -6.41 15.30 -22.61
CA ILE A 14 -5.15 15.04 -21.90
C ILE A 14 -5.43 15.58 -20.52
N SER A 15 -5.67 14.69 -19.55
CA SER A 15 -5.83 15.01 -18.14
C SER A 15 -4.55 15.71 -17.68
N GLY A 16 -4.54 17.02 -17.68
CA GLY A 16 -3.45 17.81 -17.09
C GLY A 16 -3.48 17.55 -15.59
N ALA A 17 -2.38 17.00 -15.04
CA ALA A 17 -2.22 16.82 -13.61
C ALA A 17 -2.52 18.14 -12.89
N THR A 18 -3.34 18.12 -11.85
CA THR A 18 -3.65 19.31 -11.08
C THR A 18 -2.41 19.81 -10.36
N VAL A 19 -2.40 21.07 -9.91
CA VAL A 19 -1.29 21.58 -9.07
C VAL A 19 -1.12 20.71 -7.81
N ARG A 20 -2.23 20.22 -7.27
CA ARG A 20 -2.22 19.33 -6.11
C ARG A 20 -1.52 18.00 -6.43
N ASP A 21 -1.80 17.40 -7.58
CA ASP A 21 -1.15 16.16 -8.00
C ASP A 21 0.34 16.34 -8.23
N ARG A 22 0.77 17.43 -8.89
CA ARG A 22 2.19 17.75 -9.07
C ARG A 22 2.93 17.93 -7.73
N LEU A 23 2.28 18.53 -6.74
CA LEU A 23 2.84 18.69 -5.40
C LEU A 23 2.99 17.33 -4.70
N ILE A 24 2.03 16.42 -4.85
CA ILE A 24 2.10 15.07 -4.29
C ILE A 24 3.18 14.26 -5.03
N ASP A 25 3.28 14.34 -6.37
CA ASP A 25 4.35 13.70 -7.15
C ASP A 25 5.75 14.14 -6.69
N ALA A 26 5.93 15.43 -6.53
CA ALA A 26 7.18 16.00 -6.02
C ALA A 26 7.49 15.55 -4.59
N ALA A 27 6.47 15.48 -3.73
CA ALA A 27 6.62 14.99 -2.35
C ALA A 27 7.03 13.51 -2.32
N GLU A 28 6.43 12.65 -3.15
CA GLU A 28 6.84 11.24 -3.28
C GLU A 28 8.30 11.10 -3.74
N GLY A 29 8.72 11.90 -4.72
CA GLY A 29 10.12 11.96 -5.16
C GLY A 29 11.07 12.29 -4.01
N CYS A 30 10.77 13.32 -3.24
CA CYS A 30 11.56 13.71 -2.07
C CYS A 30 11.56 12.65 -0.97
N LEU A 31 10.41 12.01 -0.69
CA LEU A 31 10.31 10.92 0.29
C LEU A 31 11.18 9.72 -0.11
N ARG A 32 11.20 9.39 -1.39
CA ARG A 32 12.01 8.29 -1.93
C ARG A 32 13.50 8.56 -1.82
N GLU A 33 13.91 9.80 -2.10
CA GLU A 33 15.31 10.19 -2.14
C GLU A 33 15.92 10.33 -0.74
N LYS A 34 15.20 10.95 0.21
CA LYS A 34 15.79 11.38 1.48
C LYS A 34 14.92 11.21 2.73
N GLY A 35 13.74 10.62 2.60
CA GLY A 35 12.84 10.37 3.73
C GLY A 35 12.03 11.61 4.17
N ILE A 36 11.32 11.45 5.29
CA ILE A 36 10.37 12.46 5.80
C ILE A 36 11.11 13.62 6.46
N ARG A 37 12.06 13.30 7.34
CA ARG A 37 12.77 14.30 8.16
C ARG A 37 13.54 15.29 7.30
N ALA A 38 14.30 14.78 6.33
CA ALA A 38 15.14 15.59 5.46
C ALA A 38 14.37 16.34 4.35
N THR A 39 13.15 15.94 4.00
CA THR A 39 12.32 16.62 3.02
C THR A 39 11.85 17.97 3.53
N THR A 40 11.98 19.03 2.73
CA THR A 40 11.49 20.38 3.06
C THR A 40 10.38 20.81 2.10
N VAL A 41 9.47 21.68 2.59
CA VAL A 41 8.39 22.28 1.78
C VAL A 41 8.95 23.07 0.60
N SER A 42 10.11 23.71 0.77
CA SER A 42 10.75 24.51 -0.29
C SER A 42 11.19 23.65 -1.46
N GLU A 43 11.82 22.52 -1.20
CA GLU A 43 12.27 21.57 -2.23
C GLU A 43 11.09 20.93 -2.96
N VAL A 44 10.02 20.57 -2.24
CA VAL A 44 8.81 20.05 -2.89
C VAL A 44 8.16 21.10 -3.79
N ALA A 45 8.08 22.36 -3.35
CA ALA A 45 7.56 23.45 -4.18
C ALA A 45 8.40 23.68 -5.44
N GLU A 46 9.72 23.67 -5.31
CA GLU A 46 10.68 23.80 -6.41
C GLU A 46 10.53 22.63 -7.40
N ALA A 47 10.53 21.39 -6.91
CA ALA A 47 10.35 20.19 -7.74
C ALA A 47 8.99 20.15 -8.47
N ALA A 48 7.93 20.68 -7.83
CA ALA A 48 6.60 20.80 -8.43
C ALA A 48 6.47 22.00 -9.40
N GLY A 49 7.48 22.88 -9.48
CA GLY A 49 7.45 24.08 -10.32
C GLY A 49 6.44 25.13 -9.84
N VAL A 50 6.27 25.29 -8.51
CA VAL A 50 5.33 26.24 -7.91
C VAL A 50 6.01 27.08 -6.81
N SER A 51 5.41 28.24 -6.46
CA SER A 51 5.89 29.01 -5.32
C SER A 51 5.46 28.38 -3.98
N ARG A 52 6.22 28.63 -2.91
CA ARG A 52 5.83 28.19 -1.54
C ARG A 52 4.46 28.72 -1.13
N GLY A 53 4.12 29.96 -1.49
CA GLY A 53 2.81 30.55 -1.19
C GLY A 53 1.68 29.79 -1.90
N TRP A 54 1.95 29.28 -3.11
CA TRP A 54 0.99 28.48 -3.85
C TRP A 54 0.84 27.09 -3.24
N LEU A 55 1.94 26.47 -2.78
CA LEU A 55 1.90 25.20 -2.06
C LEU A 55 1.04 25.31 -0.79
N TYR A 56 1.23 26.36 0.03
CA TYR A 56 0.47 26.55 1.27
C TYR A 56 -1.04 26.80 1.06
N ARG A 57 -1.48 27.13 -0.15
CA ARG A 57 -2.91 27.17 -0.50
C ARG A 57 -3.53 25.77 -0.61
N HIS A 58 -2.71 24.76 -0.95
CA HIS A 58 -3.17 23.37 -1.12
C HIS A 58 -2.92 22.52 0.12
N PHE A 59 -1.85 22.78 0.84
CA PHE A 59 -1.43 22.03 2.02
C PHE A 59 -0.99 23.02 3.11
N PRO A 60 -1.66 23.02 4.29
CA PRO A 60 -1.39 23.99 5.35
C PRO A 60 -0.01 23.84 5.98
N ASP A 61 0.55 22.64 5.95
CA ASP A 61 1.86 22.31 6.54
C ASP A 61 2.55 21.15 5.84
N LYS A 62 3.79 20.87 6.26
CA LYS A 62 4.61 19.76 5.76
C LYS A 62 3.96 18.40 6.02
N ALA A 63 3.41 18.19 7.21
CA ALA A 63 2.84 16.89 7.61
C ALA A 63 1.64 16.53 6.73
N THR A 64 0.75 17.49 6.46
CA THR A 64 -0.41 17.30 5.57
C THR A 64 0.01 17.02 4.13
N LEU A 65 1.05 17.70 3.62
CA LEU A 65 1.57 17.46 2.28
C LEU A 65 2.18 16.05 2.15
N LEU A 66 3.09 15.70 3.05
CA LEU A 66 3.75 14.38 3.02
C LEU A 66 2.79 13.26 3.37
N GLY A 67 1.81 13.53 4.24
CA GLY A 67 0.72 12.60 4.54
C GLY A 67 -0.11 12.26 3.31
N ALA A 68 -0.43 13.24 2.45
CA ALA A 68 -1.14 12.99 1.19
C ALA A 68 -0.32 12.11 0.23
N ALA A 69 1.01 12.29 0.18
CA ALA A 69 1.90 11.44 -0.60
C ALA A 69 1.96 10.01 -0.03
N ILE A 70 2.06 9.86 1.29
CA ILE A 70 2.04 8.55 1.98
C ILE A 70 0.74 7.81 1.72
N VAL A 71 -0.42 8.48 1.81
CA VAL A 71 -1.73 7.87 1.51
C VAL A 71 -1.77 7.38 0.07
N ARG A 72 -1.33 8.19 -0.90
CA ARG A 72 -1.32 7.78 -2.32
C ARG A 72 -0.38 6.60 -2.59
N LEU A 73 0.79 6.56 -1.96
CA LEU A 73 1.69 5.40 -2.02
C LEU A 73 1.06 4.15 -1.45
N ASN A 74 0.33 4.29 -0.34
CA ASN A 74 -0.40 3.19 0.28
C ASN A 74 -1.51 2.65 -0.63
N ASP A 75 -2.31 3.53 -1.23
CA ASP A 75 -3.38 3.15 -2.17
C ASP A 75 -2.82 2.45 -3.41
N ALA A 76 -1.68 2.94 -3.94
CA ALA A 76 -1.01 2.30 -5.06
C ALA A 76 -0.50 0.89 -4.69
N PHE A 77 0.10 0.72 -3.51
CA PHE A 77 0.56 -0.58 -3.02
C PHE A 77 -0.59 -1.59 -2.88
N TRP A 78 -1.71 -1.18 -2.28
CA TRP A 78 -2.87 -2.05 -2.14
C TRP A 78 -3.49 -2.41 -3.50
N GLY A 79 -3.58 -1.43 -4.42
CA GLY A 79 -4.08 -1.68 -5.77
C GLY A 79 -3.24 -2.68 -6.55
N GLU A 80 -1.91 -2.56 -6.52
CA GLU A 80 -0.98 -3.51 -7.12
C GLU A 80 -1.07 -4.89 -6.45
N SER A 81 -1.17 -4.93 -5.12
CA SER A 81 -1.31 -6.17 -4.37
C SER A 81 -2.60 -6.90 -4.71
N HIS A 82 -3.73 -6.21 -4.81
CA HIS A 82 -4.99 -6.81 -5.24
C HIS A 82 -4.90 -7.39 -6.65
N ALA A 83 -4.27 -6.68 -7.60
CA ALA A 83 -4.11 -7.17 -8.96
C ALA A 83 -3.29 -8.47 -9.02
N VAL A 84 -2.19 -8.55 -8.26
CA VAL A 84 -1.37 -9.77 -8.20
C VAL A 84 -2.13 -10.93 -7.54
N LEU A 85 -2.82 -10.66 -6.42
CA LEU A 85 -3.54 -11.72 -5.68
C LEU A 85 -4.78 -12.24 -6.42
N ALA A 86 -5.39 -11.43 -7.28
CA ALA A 86 -6.52 -11.85 -8.10
C ALA A 86 -6.16 -12.95 -9.11
N GLU A 87 -4.88 -13.04 -9.52
CA GLU A 87 -4.36 -14.06 -10.44
C GLU A 87 -3.89 -15.34 -9.72
N VAL A 88 -4.04 -15.41 -8.40
CA VAL A 88 -3.55 -16.53 -7.58
C VAL A 88 -4.74 -17.31 -7.01
N ASP A 89 -4.81 -18.61 -7.34
CA ASP A 89 -5.82 -19.52 -6.81
C ASP A 89 -5.41 -20.08 -5.46
N GLY A 90 -6.38 -20.13 -4.53
CA GLY A 90 -6.20 -20.72 -3.21
C GLY A 90 -5.68 -19.72 -2.17
N LEU A 91 -6.27 -19.79 -0.95
CA LEU A 91 -5.95 -18.85 0.12
C LEU A 91 -4.49 -18.96 0.59
N ALA A 92 -3.97 -20.18 0.72
CA ALA A 92 -2.60 -20.40 1.18
C ALA A 92 -1.57 -19.78 0.18
N GLU A 93 -1.83 -19.95 -1.11
CA GLU A 93 -1.03 -19.40 -2.20
C GLU A 93 -1.13 -17.87 -2.25
N GLN A 94 -2.32 -17.31 -2.04
CA GLN A 94 -2.54 -15.87 -1.92
C GLN A 94 -1.77 -15.29 -0.72
N ILE A 95 -1.82 -15.95 0.44
CA ILE A 95 -1.05 -15.52 1.62
C ILE A 95 0.46 -15.60 1.35
N ALA A 96 0.95 -16.67 0.72
CA ALA A 96 2.36 -16.79 0.34
C ALA A 96 2.79 -15.69 -0.66
N ALA A 97 1.93 -15.37 -1.63
CA ALA A 97 2.16 -14.25 -2.55
C ALA A 97 2.17 -12.90 -1.80
N GLY A 98 1.32 -12.73 -0.79
CA GLY A 98 1.30 -11.55 0.09
C GLY A 98 2.61 -11.37 0.89
N VAL A 99 3.19 -12.45 1.42
CA VAL A 99 4.52 -12.41 2.05
C VAL A 99 5.57 -11.92 1.05
N ARG A 100 5.58 -12.47 -0.16
CA ARG A 100 6.50 -12.07 -1.23
C ARG A 100 6.33 -10.60 -1.61
N LEU A 101 5.09 -10.13 -1.78
CA LEU A 101 4.80 -8.72 -2.07
C LEU A 101 5.33 -7.81 -0.96
N GLY A 102 5.14 -8.15 0.30
CA GLY A 102 5.68 -7.40 1.43
C GLY A 102 7.22 -7.35 1.46
N ARG A 103 7.88 -8.37 0.92
CA ARG A 103 9.35 -8.48 0.90
C ARG A 103 10.01 -7.95 -0.37
N SER A 104 9.37 -8.13 -1.54
CA SER A 104 9.91 -7.71 -2.84
C SER A 104 9.97 -6.19 -3.05
N ALA A 105 9.71 -5.50 -2.02
CA ALA A 105 9.30 -4.12 -1.94
C ALA A 105 10.43 -3.07 -2.00
N TYR A 106 11.70 -3.41 -2.26
CA TYR A 106 12.77 -2.39 -2.27
C TYR A 106 12.61 -1.32 -3.36
N ASP A 107 11.86 -1.60 -4.45
CA ASP A 107 11.58 -0.65 -5.54
C ASP A 107 10.10 -0.34 -5.73
N SER A 108 9.21 -0.84 -4.86
CA SER A 108 7.77 -0.64 -4.93
C SER A 108 7.28 0.49 -4.00
N PRO A 109 6.08 1.04 -4.20
CA PRO A 109 5.46 1.96 -3.26
C PRO A 109 5.41 1.41 -1.83
N GLY A 110 5.15 0.12 -1.66
CA GLY A 110 5.10 -0.54 -0.35
C GLY A 110 6.43 -0.58 0.38
N ALA A 111 7.54 -0.73 -0.33
CA ALA A 111 8.87 -0.68 0.27
C ALA A 111 9.20 0.67 0.85
N LEU A 112 8.90 1.71 0.09
CA LEU A 112 9.11 3.06 0.57
C LEU A 112 8.33 3.30 1.86
N LEU A 113 7.07 2.86 1.91
CA LEU A 113 6.22 2.97 3.11
C LEU A 113 6.81 2.21 4.29
N MET A 114 7.23 0.95 4.08
CA MET A 114 7.83 0.13 5.14
C MET A 114 9.15 0.73 5.63
N LYS A 115 10.00 1.20 4.71
CA LYS A 115 11.24 1.87 5.04
C LYS A 115 11.01 3.15 5.85
N LEU A 116 10.15 4.06 5.38
CA LEU A 116 9.83 5.30 6.08
C LEU A 116 9.29 5.03 7.50
N ARG A 117 8.44 4.03 7.63
CA ARG A 117 7.87 3.63 8.91
C ARG A 117 8.91 3.04 9.87
N GLN A 118 9.88 2.28 9.36
CA GLN A 118 10.94 1.66 10.16
C GLN A 118 12.01 2.67 10.56
N ASP A 119 12.44 3.53 9.62
CA ASP A 119 13.54 4.46 9.81
C ASP A 119 13.12 5.75 10.53
N GLU A 120 11.88 6.18 10.32
CA GLU A 120 11.35 7.47 10.80
C GLU A 120 9.92 7.32 11.38
N PRO A 121 9.72 6.46 12.41
CA PRO A 121 8.39 6.08 12.89
C PRO A 121 7.57 7.25 13.44
N GLU A 122 8.20 8.20 14.13
CA GLU A 122 7.50 9.35 14.72
C GLU A 122 7.04 10.34 13.64
N GLU A 123 7.90 10.64 12.68
CA GLU A 123 7.59 11.53 11.55
C GLU A 123 6.55 10.87 10.64
N PHE A 124 6.67 9.57 10.42
CA PHE A 124 5.70 8.82 9.64
C PHE A 124 4.31 8.88 10.29
N ALA A 125 4.22 8.63 11.59
CA ALA A 125 2.97 8.73 12.35
C ALA A 125 2.39 10.15 12.32
N ALA A 126 3.23 11.17 12.42
CA ALA A 126 2.80 12.58 12.34
C ALA A 126 2.25 12.95 10.96
N CYS A 127 2.84 12.44 9.88
CA CYS A 127 2.39 12.70 8.51
C CYS A 127 1.12 11.92 8.15
N ALA A 128 1.06 10.66 8.53
CA ALA A 128 -0.03 9.77 8.15
C ALA A 128 -1.24 9.84 9.11
N GLY A 129 -1.07 10.52 10.25
CA GLY A 129 -2.09 10.63 11.28
C GLY A 129 -2.35 9.31 12.02
N ALA A 130 -3.40 9.27 12.83
CA ALA A 130 -3.75 8.10 13.63
C ALA A 130 -4.06 6.84 12.80
N GLY A 131 -4.43 6.99 11.53
CA GLY A 131 -4.72 5.87 10.62
C GLY A 131 -3.53 4.97 10.33
N VAL A 132 -2.30 5.49 10.42
CA VAL A 132 -1.08 4.69 10.17
C VAL A 132 -0.62 3.89 11.38
N GLN A 133 -1.10 4.22 12.56
CA GLN A 133 -0.89 3.36 13.74
C GLN A 133 -1.66 2.03 13.64
N ALA A 134 -2.55 1.90 12.66
CA ALA A 134 -3.43 0.76 12.45
C ALA A 134 -2.89 -0.28 11.45
N LEU A 135 -1.56 -0.53 11.39
CA LEU A 135 -1.00 -1.48 10.41
C LEU A 135 -1.71 -2.85 10.43
N VAL A 136 -1.95 -3.39 11.62
CA VAL A 136 -2.63 -4.69 11.74
C VAL A 136 -4.09 -4.58 11.33
N PRO A 137 -4.89 -3.59 11.79
CA PRO A 137 -6.24 -3.36 11.31
C PRO A 137 -6.33 -3.13 9.78
N ASP A 138 -5.44 -2.32 9.21
CA ASP A 138 -5.45 -2.03 7.77
C ASP A 138 -5.15 -3.30 6.95
N LEU A 139 -4.15 -4.07 7.39
CA LEU A 139 -3.79 -5.33 6.76
C LEU A 139 -4.90 -6.39 6.96
N ALA A 140 -5.54 -6.42 8.11
CA ALA A 140 -6.70 -7.28 8.34
C ALA A 140 -7.88 -6.92 7.43
N ALA A 141 -8.17 -5.63 7.28
CA ALA A 141 -9.21 -5.15 6.35
C ALA A 141 -8.88 -5.52 4.88
N PHE A 142 -7.60 -5.47 4.49
CA PHE A 142 -7.15 -5.92 3.18
C PHE A 142 -7.39 -7.43 2.97
N TRP A 143 -7.13 -8.27 3.98
CA TRP A 143 -7.28 -9.73 3.86
C TRP A 143 -8.70 -10.24 4.05
N ALA A 144 -9.59 -9.47 4.70
CA ALA A 144 -10.96 -9.90 5.00
C ALA A 144 -11.74 -10.39 3.76
N PRO A 145 -11.74 -9.71 2.59
CA PRO A 145 -12.43 -10.20 1.40
C PRO A 145 -11.87 -11.52 0.85
N TYR A 146 -10.56 -11.76 0.96
CA TYR A 146 -9.95 -13.04 0.54
C TYR A 146 -10.35 -14.21 1.43
N LEU A 147 -10.41 -13.96 2.76
CA LEU A 147 -10.90 -14.98 3.71
C LEU A 147 -12.38 -15.26 3.49
N ALA A 148 -13.21 -14.24 3.27
CA ALA A 148 -14.63 -14.42 2.96
C ALA A 148 -14.82 -15.28 1.70
N ALA A 149 -14.11 -14.97 0.62
CA ALA A 149 -14.15 -15.76 -0.62
C ALA A 149 -13.64 -17.20 -0.41
N ALA A 150 -12.57 -17.40 0.39
CA ALA A 150 -12.08 -18.74 0.73
C ALA A 150 -13.09 -19.54 1.57
N GLN A 151 -13.82 -18.88 2.47
CA GLN A 151 -14.89 -19.52 3.23
C GLN A 151 -16.07 -19.92 2.33
N GLU A 152 -16.46 -19.08 1.38
CA GLU A 152 -17.49 -19.41 0.38
C GLU A 152 -17.07 -20.61 -0.49
N ARG A 153 -15.79 -20.75 -0.83
CA ARG A 153 -15.25 -21.91 -1.55
C ARG A 153 -15.05 -23.16 -0.67
N GLY A 154 -15.26 -23.05 0.64
CA GLY A 154 -15.07 -24.14 1.60
C GLY A 154 -13.61 -24.48 1.92
N GLU A 155 -12.66 -23.61 1.61
CA GLU A 155 -11.23 -23.79 1.91
C GLU A 155 -10.94 -23.61 3.41
N ILE A 156 -11.72 -22.74 4.07
CA ILE A 156 -11.64 -22.45 5.50
C ILE A 156 -13.02 -22.52 6.14
N GLY A 157 -13.07 -22.54 7.49
CA GLY A 157 -14.31 -22.63 8.25
C GLY A 157 -14.17 -21.94 9.61
N VAL A 158 -13.94 -20.62 9.59
CA VAL A 158 -13.78 -19.83 10.80
C VAL A 158 -15.11 -19.29 11.30
N ALA A 159 -15.26 -19.18 12.62
CA ALA A 159 -16.46 -18.59 13.24
C ALA A 159 -16.48 -17.07 13.15
N ASP A 160 -15.33 -16.43 13.22
CA ASP A 160 -15.16 -14.98 13.15
C ASP A 160 -14.12 -14.60 12.09
N LEU A 161 -14.61 -14.03 11.00
CA LEU A 161 -13.75 -13.58 9.88
C LEU A 161 -12.86 -12.39 10.26
N ALA A 162 -13.30 -11.52 11.17
CA ALA A 162 -12.51 -10.36 11.56
C ALA A 162 -11.31 -10.78 12.42
N GLU A 163 -11.54 -11.70 13.37
CA GLU A 163 -10.48 -12.31 14.17
C GLU A 163 -9.48 -13.07 13.30
N ALA A 164 -9.99 -13.87 12.36
CA ALA A 164 -9.15 -14.61 11.41
C ALA A 164 -8.30 -13.67 10.53
N ALA A 165 -8.88 -12.57 10.05
CA ALA A 165 -8.19 -11.58 9.24
C ALA A 165 -7.07 -10.87 10.05
N GLU A 166 -7.32 -10.52 11.31
CA GLU A 166 -6.30 -9.96 12.18
C GLU A 166 -5.18 -10.97 12.46
N TRP A 167 -5.51 -12.23 12.70
CA TRP A 167 -4.51 -13.28 12.91
C TRP A 167 -3.65 -13.51 11.66
N VAL A 168 -4.24 -13.53 10.46
CA VAL A 168 -3.51 -13.62 9.19
C VAL A 168 -2.59 -12.40 9.02
N ALA A 169 -3.09 -11.20 9.28
CA ALA A 169 -2.30 -9.97 9.21
C ALA A 169 -1.06 -10.01 10.13
N ARG A 170 -1.23 -10.44 11.38
CA ARG A 170 -0.12 -10.61 12.34
C ARG A 170 0.88 -11.64 11.88
N SER A 171 0.42 -12.79 11.37
CA SER A 171 1.27 -13.87 10.87
C SER A 171 2.08 -13.41 9.67
N LEU A 172 1.45 -12.72 8.70
CA LEU A 172 2.11 -12.14 7.54
C LEU A 172 3.21 -11.14 7.92
N LEU A 173 2.89 -10.21 8.82
CA LEU A 173 3.86 -9.23 9.31
C LEU A 173 5.06 -9.92 9.98
N SER A 174 4.79 -10.91 10.83
CA SER A 174 5.87 -11.66 11.48
C SER A 174 6.77 -12.37 10.47
N ILE A 175 6.18 -13.09 9.52
CA ILE A 175 6.94 -13.84 8.50
C ILE A 175 7.73 -12.89 7.58
N ALA A 176 7.13 -11.78 7.18
CA ALA A 176 7.74 -10.85 6.22
C ALA A 176 8.86 -9.99 6.84
N THR A 177 8.78 -9.66 8.14
CA THR A 177 9.63 -8.62 8.74
C THR A 177 10.56 -9.12 9.85
N VAL A 178 10.24 -10.26 10.49
CA VAL A 178 11.04 -10.77 11.61
C VAL A 178 11.89 -11.95 11.15
N PRO A 179 13.23 -11.84 11.19
CA PRO A 179 14.11 -12.95 10.80
C PRO A 179 13.89 -14.18 11.70
N GLY A 180 13.90 -15.35 11.09
CA GLY A 180 13.80 -16.66 11.79
C GLY A 180 14.89 -17.62 11.31
N ASN A 181 15.02 -18.77 11.98
CA ASN A 181 16.07 -19.74 11.67
C ASN A 181 15.57 -20.95 10.86
N THR A 182 14.27 -21.16 10.73
CA THR A 182 13.68 -22.39 10.18
C THR A 182 12.78 -22.16 8.97
N LEU A 183 12.32 -20.94 8.79
CA LEU A 183 11.53 -20.48 7.64
C LEU A 183 12.37 -19.54 6.82
N ASP A 184 12.56 -19.88 5.53
CA ASP A 184 13.11 -18.95 4.55
C ASP A 184 11.95 -18.17 3.93
N PRO A 185 11.78 -16.88 4.27
CA PRO A 185 10.68 -16.07 3.75
C PRO A 185 10.90 -15.64 2.29
N ASP A 186 12.10 -15.83 1.73
CA ASP A 186 12.42 -15.53 0.33
C ASP A 186 12.21 -16.74 -0.59
N ASP A 187 12.04 -17.94 -0.01
CA ASP A 187 11.63 -19.14 -0.74
C ASP A 187 10.10 -19.35 -0.65
N PRO A 188 9.35 -19.17 -1.77
CA PRO A 188 7.90 -19.37 -1.79
C PRO A 188 7.46 -20.77 -1.35
N ALA A 189 8.26 -21.81 -1.62
CA ALA A 189 7.94 -23.19 -1.24
C ALA A 189 8.07 -23.38 0.28
N SER A 190 9.08 -22.77 0.90
CA SER A 190 9.27 -22.74 2.35
C SER A 190 8.09 -22.03 3.03
N VAL A 191 7.70 -20.86 2.52
CA VAL A 191 6.55 -20.09 3.03
C VAL A 191 5.26 -20.89 2.92
N LEU A 192 4.96 -21.47 1.75
CA LEU A 192 3.74 -22.24 1.52
C LEU A 192 3.68 -23.49 2.43
N THR A 193 4.81 -24.17 2.60
CA THR A 193 4.91 -25.33 3.51
C THR A 193 4.59 -24.90 4.94
N HIS A 194 5.13 -23.78 5.39
CA HIS A 194 4.89 -23.23 6.73
C HIS A 194 3.42 -22.86 6.92
N LEU A 195 2.82 -22.15 5.93
CA LEU A 195 1.41 -21.76 5.98
C LEU A 195 0.49 -22.99 6.06
N ASN A 196 0.70 -24.00 5.22
CA ASN A 196 -0.11 -25.21 5.23
C ASN A 196 0.04 -26.02 6.52
N ARG A 197 1.20 -25.98 7.16
CA ARG A 197 1.46 -26.72 8.40
C ARG A 197 0.91 -26.01 9.65
N TYR A 198 1.01 -24.68 9.73
CA TYR A 198 0.79 -23.97 10.98
C TYR A 198 -0.33 -22.92 10.91
N VAL A 199 -0.60 -22.33 9.73
CA VAL A 199 -1.58 -21.26 9.56
C VAL A 199 -2.93 -21.83 9.10
N MET A 200 -2.95 -22.56 7.98
CA MET A 200 -4.18 -23.09 7.40
C MET A 200 -4.97 -24.03 8.30
N PRO A 201 -4.35 -24.89 9.15
CA PRO A 201 -5.12 -25.71 10.10
C PRO A 201 -5.96 -24.90 11.08
N GLY A 202 -5.45 -23.74 11.55
CA GLY A 202 -6.19 -22.82 12.42
C GLY A 202 -7.41 -22.18 11.74
N LEU A 203 -7.32 -21.94 10.43
CA LEU A 203 -8.42 -21.37 9.63
C LEU A 203 -9.47 -22.44 9.20
N ARG A 204 -9.16 -23.72 9.29
CA ARG A 204 -10.06 -24.83 8.95
C ARG A 204 -10.88 -25.36 10.12
N GLN A 205 -10.65 -24.87 11.33
CA GLN A 205 -11.42 -25.28 12.51
C GLN A 205 -12.83 -24.69 12.42
N ARG A 206 -13.83 -25.57 12.57
CA ARG A 206 -15.26 -25.22 12.68
C ARG A 206 -15.66 -25.05 14.13
#